data_e98764b81ab94089d29fb10d0a313122
#
_entry.id   e98764b81ab94089d29fb10d0a313122
#
_cell.length_a   1.000
_cell.length_b   1.000
_cell.length_c   1.000
_cell.angle_alpha   90.00
_cell.angle_beta   90.00
_cell.angle_gamma   90.00
#
_symmetry.space_group_name_H-M   'P 1'
#
loop_
_entity.id
_entity.type
_entity.pdbx_description
1 polymer ?
#
loop_
_entity_poly.entity_id
_entity_poly.type
_entity_poly.pdbx_seq_one_letter_code
_entity_poly.pdbx_strand_id
1 'polypeptide(L)'
;LKPIFNLYLSLFKYPYMPHEMVFLNIAQALETFHARFFYDDDKDQFVKSVHQRFGSLPNFETYKKLLLSNAQKKSKHIILVSRLNDLFIGTNDGLFAEYYLKTNYAQKITDTRHYYTHYGEAREAAALKGNDLLQATYILRLLLEYHVCLILGINNTAKIAHSLQAQSNSQKNCN
;
A
#
# COMPACT_ATOMS: atom_id res chain seq x y z
N LEU A 1 11.97 -2.59 -12.81
CA LEU A 1 11.66 -1.21 -12.35
C LEU A 1 10.93 -0.36 -13.40
N LYS A 2 11.24 -0.49 -14.73
CA LYS A 2 10.70 0.43 -15.78
C LYS A 2 9.18 0.70 -15.72
N PRO A 3 8.27 -0.28 -15.63
CA PRO A 3 6.83 0.00 -15.55
C PRO A 3 6.44 0.78 -14.30
N ILE A 4 7.08 0.50 -13.16
CA ILE A 4 6.82 1.16 -11.88
C ILE A 4 7.24 2.62 -11.98
N PHE A 5 8.45 2.89 -12.50
CA PHE A 5 8.91 4.25 -12.73
C PHE A 5 8.05 5.00 -13.74
N ASN A 6 7.57 4.36 -14.80
CA ASN A 6 6.67 5.03 -15.75
C ASN A 6 5.37 5.50 -15.07
N LEU A 7 4.76 4.67 -14.22
CA LEU A 7 3.57 5.04 -13.45
C LEU A 7 3.88 6.17 -12.46
N TYR A 8 4.99 6.05 -11.72
CA TYR A 8 5.40 7.06 -10.76
C TYR A 8 5.76 8.39 -11.42
N LEU A 9 6.58 8.38 -12.48
CA LEU A 9 7.00 9.60 -13.19
C LEU A 9 5.87 10.27 -13.96
N SER A 10 4.80 9.55 -14.31
CA SER A 10 3.62 10.15 -14.95
C SER A 10 2.99 11.25 -14.07
N LEU A 11 3.13 11.14 -12.73
CA LEU A 11 2.62 12.13 -11.77
C LEU A 11 3.29 13.52 -11.95
N PHE A 12 4.55 13.53 -12.34
CA PHE A 12 5.31 14.76 -12.55
C PHE A 12 5.20 15.26 -13.99
N LYS A 13 5.00 14.33 -14.92
CA LYS A 13 4.86 14.66 -16.35
C LYS A 13 3.52 15.33 -16.68
N TYR A 14 2.48 14.99 -15.90
CA TYR A 14 1.12 15.46 -16.11
C TYR A 14 0.59 16.19 -14.86
N PRO A 15 0.99 17.47 -14.63
CA PRO A 15 0.66 18.19 -13.40
C PRO A 15 -0.84 18.45 -13.20
N TYR A 16 -1.64 18.34 -14.25
CA TYR A 16 -3.10 18.49 -14.20
C TYR A 16 -3.86 17.16 -14.17
N MET A 17 -3.18 16.06 -13.83
CA MET A 17 -3.83 14.76 -13.70
C MET A 17 -4.88 14.80 -12.58
N PRO A 18 -6.12 14.32 -12.81
CA PRO A 18 -7.13 14.19 -11.76
C PRO A 18 -6.61 13.35 -10.59
N HIS A 19 -7.01 13.70 -9.37
CA HIS A 19 -6.53 13.03 -8.15
C HIS A 19 -6.82 11.52 -8.13
N GLU A 20 -7.94 11.12 -8.70
CA GLU A 20 -8.32 9.72 -8.87
C GLU A 20 -7.32 8.96 -9.74
N MET A 21 -6.87 9.57 -10.81
CA MET A 21 -5.86 8.98 -11.72
C MET A 21 -4.48 8.91 -11.07
N VAL A 22 -4.11 9.94 -10.28
CA VAL A 22 -2.88 9.93 -9.47
C VAL A 22 -2.91 8.75 -8.50
N PHE A 23 -4.01 8.60 -7.76
CA PHE A 23 -4.23 7.49 -6.85
C PHE A 23 -4.14 6.13 -7.55
N LEU A 24 -4.84 5.95 -8.67
CA LEU A 24 -4.83 4.70 -9.44
C LEU A 24 -3.43 4.34 -9.93
N ASN A 25 -2.65 5.31 -10.41
CA ASN A 25 -1.28 5.08 -10.87
C ASN A 25 -0.36 4.62 -9.74
N ILE A 26 -0.46 5.22 -8.55
CA ILE A 26 0.34 4.79 -7.38
C ILE A 26 -0.09 3.41 -6.90
N ALA A 27 -1.39 3.15 -6.79
CA ALA A 27 -1.90 1.84 -6.38
C ALA A 27 -1.44 0.74 -7.36
N GLN A 28 -1.50 1.00 -8.67
CA GLN A 28 -1.01 0.08 -9.70
C GLN A 28 0.51 -0.10 -9.64
N ALA A 29 1.27 0.96 -9.34
CA ALA A 29 2.72 0.87 -9.19
C ALA A 29 3.11 -0.03 -8.01
N LEU A 30 2.43 0.09 -6.86
CA LEU A 30 2.63 -0.77 -5.69
C LEU A 30 2.26 -2.23 -5.97
N GLU A 31 1.13 -2.48 -6.62
CA GLU A 31 0.72 -3.83 -7.04
C GLU A 31 1.77 -4.47 -7.95
N THR A 32 2.22 -3.73 -8.96
CA THR A 32 3.27 -4.18 -9.91
C THR A 32 4.60 -4.39 -9.21
N PHE A 33 4.95 -3.50 -8.26
CA PHE A 33 6.16 -3.62 -7.46
C PHE A 33 6.17 -4.92 -6.67
N HIS A 34 5.11 -5.17 -5.88
CA HIS A 34 4.98 -6.37 -5.08
C HIS A 34 5.05 -7.65 -5.94
N ALA A 35 4.30 -7.68 -7.07
CA ALA A 35 4.32 -8.82 -7.97
C ALA A 35 5.71 -9.15 -8.51
N ARG A 36 6.52 -8.12 -8.85
CA ARG A 36 7.80 -8.32 -9.53
C ARG A 36 8.99 -8.55 -8.61
N PHE A 37 8.94 -8.02 -7.39
CA PHE A 37 10.10 -8.00 -6.50
C PHE A 37 9.98 -8.91 -5.29
N PHE A 38 8.78 -9.42 -4.99
CA PHE A 38 8.58 -10.26 -3.82
C PHE A 38 8.29 -11.72 -4.16
N TYR A 39 7.26 -12.01 -4.96
CA TYR A 39 6.77 -13.39 -5.09
C TYR A 39 6.44 -13.81 -6.51
N ASP A 40 6.74 -13.00 -7.52
CA ASP A 40 6.36 -13.25 -8.92
C ASP A 40 4.90 -13.72 -9.09
N ASP A 41 3.98 -13.17 -8.26
CA ASP A 41 2.57 -13.56 -8.13
C ASP A 41 2.32 -15.01 -7.64
N ASP A 42 3.33 -15.71 -7.16
CA ASP A 42 3.22 -17.06 -6.62
C ASP A 42 2.59 -17.03 -5.21
N LYS A 43 1.31 -17.43 -5.12
CA LYS A 43 0.57 -17.47 -3.87
C LYS A 43 1.16 -18.44 -2.85
N ASP A 44 1.64 -19.61 -3.29
CA ASP A 44 2.16 -20.63 -2.36
C ASP A 44 3.49 -20.17 -1.77
N GLN A 45 4.32 -19.52 -2.57
CA GLN A 45 5.52 -18.87 -2.08
C GLN A 45 5.19 -17.75 -1.09
N PHE A 46 4.20 -16.92 -1.39
CA PHE A 46 3.72 -15.88 -0.48
C PHE A 46 3.27 -16.45 0.87
N VAL A 47 2.39 -17.47 0.87
CA VAL A 47 1.91 -18.12 2.10
C VAL A 47 3.06 -18.68 2.93
N LYS A 48 4.01 -19.38 2.31
CA LYS A 48 5.22 -19.89 2.97
C LYS A 48 6.04 -18.77 3.60
N SER A 49 6.25 -17.68 2.86
CA SER A 49 7.03 -16.54 3.33
C SER A 49 6.40 -15.84 4.54
N VAL A 50 5.08 -15.74 4.62
CA VAL A 50 4.38 -15.18 5.78
C VAL A 50 4.72 -15.97 7.04
N HIS A 51 4.69 -17.31 6.98
CA HIS A 51 5.06 -18.16 8.10
C HIS A 51 6.55 -18.05 8.46
N GLN A 52 7.43 -17.99 7.47
CA GLN A 52 8.87 -17.87 7.70
C GLN A 52 9.26 -16.53 8.33
N ARG A 53 8.71 -15.42 7.83
CA ARG A 53 9.07 -14.06 8.29
C ARG A 53 8.43 -13.71 9.64
N PHE A 54 7.22 -14.14 9.88
CA PHE A 54 6.41 -13.65 10.99
C PHE A 54 6.06 -14.71 12.02
N GLY A 55 6.27 -16.00 11.71
CA GLY A 55 5.82 -17.12 12.55
C GLY A 55 6.36 -17.12 13.98
N SER A 56 7.56 -16.57 14.20
CA SER A 56 8.18 -16.46 15.53
C SER A 56 7.85 -15.13 16.25
N LEU A 57 7.13 -14.22 15.62
CA LEU A 57 6.86 -12.89 16.21
C LEU A 57 5.62 -12.93 17.14
N PRO A 58 5.63 -12.15 18.23
CA PRO A 58 4.48 -12.06 19.17
C PRO A 58 3.16 -11.69 18.50
N ASN A 59 3.21 -10.91 17.41
CA ASN A 59 2.04 -10.44 16.67
C ASN A 59 1.67 -11.31 15.46
N PHE A 60 2.20 -12.55 15.39
CA PHE A 60 2.01 -13.42 14.22
C PHE A 60 0.54 -13.61 13.81
N GLU A 61 -0.36 -13.86 14.77
CA GLU A 61 -1.78 -14.05 14.45
C GLU A 61 -2.43 -12.78 13.85
N THR A 62 -1.98 -11.60 14.27
CA THR A 62 -2.42 -10.32 13.66
C THR A 62 -1.94 -10.20 12.22
N TYR A 63 -0.66 -10.43 11.97
CA TYR A 63 -0.08 -10.40 10.61
C TYR A 63 -0.72 -11.46 9.71
N LYS A 64 -0.91 -12.66 10.22
CA LYS A 64 -1.57 -13.74 9.50
C LYS A 64 -3.00 -13.39 9.08
N LYS A 65 -3.80 -12.75 9.95
CA LYS A 65 -5.15 -12.28 9.61
C LYS A 65 -5.14 -11.23 8.50
N LEU A 66 -4.18 -10.30 8.54
CA LEU A 66 -4.03 -9.24 7.55
C LEU A 66 -3.57 -9.78 6.18
N LEU A 67 -2.60 -10.69 6.18
CA LEU A 67 -1.95 -11.20 4.97
C LEU A 67 -2.69 -12.39 4.36
N LEU A 68 -3.20 -13.30 5.18
CA LEU A 68 -3.87 -14.54 4.78
C LEU A 68 -5.36 -14.53 5.14
N SER A 69 -6.06 -13.46 4.76
CA SER A 69 -7.51 -13.32 4.95
C SER A 69 -8.28 -14.44 4.25
N ASN A 70 -9.56 -14.62 4.60
CA ASN A 70 -10.42 -15.60 3.94
C ASN A 70 -10.55 -15.34 2.42
N ALA A 71 -10.52 -14.08 1.99
CA ALA A 71 -10.52 -13.72 0.58
C ALA A 71 -9.21 -14.16 -0.09
N GLN A 72 -8.05 -13.94 0.55
CA GLN A 72 -6.75 -14.41 0.05
C GLN A 72 -6.70 -15.94 -0.07
N LYS A 73 -7.21 -16.67 0.92
CA LYS A 73 -7.23 -18.15 0.90
C LYS A 73 -8.02 -18.71 -0.28
N LYS A 74 -9.15 -18.04 -0.65
CA LYS A 74 -10.02 -18.44 -1.75
C LYS A 74 -9.50 -18.00 -3.14
N SER A 75 -8.64 -17.00 -3.20
CA SER A 75 -8.07 -16.50 -4.45
C SER A 75 -7.00 -17.43 -5.01
N LYS A 76 -6.88 -17.51 -6.32
CA LYS A 76 -5.77 -18.17 -7.02
C LYS A 76 -4.50 -17.32 -7.04
N HIS A 77 -4.64 -16.01 -6.95
CA HIS A 77 -3.56 -15.03 -6.98
C HIS A 77 -3.44 -14.29 -5.64
N ILE A 78 -2.33 -13.59 -5.43
CA ILE A 78 -2.18 -12.70 -4.28
C ILE A 78 -3.08 -11.48 -4.52
N ILE A 79 -4.07 -11.25 -3.66
CA ILE A 79 -5.02 -10.14 -3.78
C ILE A 79 -4.38 -8.81 -3.33
N LEU A 80 -4.89 -7.69 -3.84
CA LEU A 80 -4.34 -6.36 -3.58
C LEU A 80 -4.26 -6.01 -2.08
N VAL A 81 -5.28 -6.36 -1.29
CA VAL A 81 -5.27 -6.15 0.18
C VAL A 81 -4.07 -6.83 0.83
N SER A 82 -3.78 -8.09 0.44
CA SER A 82 -2.65 -8.83 1.00
C SER A 82 -1.31 -8.24 0.54
N ARG A 83 -1.20 -7.79 -0.71
CA ARG A 83 -0.01 -7.09 -1.22
C ARG A 83 0.28 -5.81 -0.47
N LEU A 84 -0.75 -4.97 -0.28
CA LEU A 84 -0.59 -3.71 0.44
C LEU A 84 -0.22 -3.94 1.92
N ASN A 85 -0.89 -4.88 2.59
CA ASN A 85 -0.53 -5.22 3.96
C ASN A 85 0.91 -5.74 4.06
N ASP A 86 1.36 -6.56 3.10
CA ASP A 86 2.74 -7.07 3.09
C ASP A 86 3.76 -5.95 2.90
N LEU A 87 3.49 -4.99 2.02
CA LEU A 87 4.32 -3.81 1.83
C LEU A 87 4.35 -2.93 3.10
N PHE A 88 3.21 -2.68 3.75
CA PHE A 88 3.16 -1.91 4.98
C PHE A 88 3.91 -2.59 6.14
N ILE A 89 3.68 -3.89 6.36
CA ILE A 89 4.33 -4.67 7.41
C ILE A 89 5.82 -4.84 7.13
N GLY A 90 6.21 -4.94 5.86
CA GLY A 90 7.59 -5.10 5.41
C GLY A 90 8.46 -3.84 5.58
N THR A 91 7.91 -2.74 6.10
CA THR A 91 8.72 -1.55 6.42
C THR A 91 9.42 -1.72 7.78
N ASN A 92 10.66 -1.25 7.87
CA ASN A 92 11.44 -1.35 9.11
C ASN A 92 10.81 -0.52 10.24
N ASP A 93 11.00 -0.99 11.48
CA ASP A 93 10.68 -0.27 12.74
C ASP A 93 9.21 0.18 12.88
N GLY A 94 8.30 -0.50 12.17
CA GLY A 94 6.88 -0.18 12.24
C GLY A 94 6.53 1.20 11.70
N LEU A 95 7.31 1.73 10.76
CA LEU A 95 7.19 3.06 10.18
C LEU A 95 5.76 3.41 9.73
N PHE A 96 5.03 2.42 9.21
CA PHE A 96 3.64 2.54 8.79
C PHE A 96 2.66 1.77 9.71
N ALA A 97 3.06 1.47 10.97
CA ALA A 97 2.28 0.61 11.86
C ALA A 97 0.84 1.09 12.08
N GLU A 98 0.61 2.40 12.16
CA GLU A 98 -0.73 2.95 12.31
C GLU A 98 -1.67 2.59 11.16
N TYR A 99 -1.17 2.40 9.95
CA TYR A 99 -1.97 2.11 8.76
C TYR A 99 -2.40 0.64 8.66
N TYR A 100 -1.63 -0.30 9.23
CA TYR A 100 -2.02 -1.70 9.19
C TYR A 100 -2.53 -2.26 10.53
N LEU A 101 -2.13 -1.65 11.67
CA LEU A 101 -2.57 -2.13 12.99
C LEU A 101 -3.88 -1.48 13.46
N LYS A 102 -4.06 -0.18 13.24
CA LYS A 102 -5.17 0.59 13.81
C LYS A 102 -6.37 0.73 12.88
N THR A 103 -6.16 0.61 11.59
CA THR A 103 -7.20 0.83 10.58
C THR A 103 -7.18 -0.28 9.54
N ASN A 104 -8.34 -0.55 8.94
CA ASN A 104 -8.41 -1.47 7.80
C ASN A 104 -7.98 -0.76 6.50
N TYR A 105 -6.80 -0.12 6.53
CA TYR A 105 -6.37 0.83 5.50
C TYR A 105 -6.19 0.19 4.14
N ALA A 106 -5.53 -0.98 4.09
CA ALA A 106 -5.33 -1.71 2.84
C ALA A 106 -6.66 -2.10 2.18
N GLN A 107 -7.69 -2.41 2.97
CA GLN A 107 -9.02 -2.67 2.45
C GLN A 107 -9.67 -1.40 1.89
N LYS A 108 -9.58 -0.26 2.59
CA LYS A 108 -10.09 1.03 2.09
C LYS A 108 -9.43 1.43 0.77
N ILE A 109 -8.11 1.26 0.65
CA ILE A 109 -7.38 1.50 -0.61
C ILE A 109 -7.88 0.58 -1.73
N THR A 110 -8.09 -0.71 -1.43
CA THR A 110 -8.58 -1.69 -2.40
C THR A 110 -9.99 -1.37 -2.88
N ASP A 111 -10.90 -1.00 -1.96
CA ASP A 111 -12.27 -0.61 -2.30
C ASP A 111 -12.30 0.69 -3.12
N THR A 112 -11.46 1.66 -2.76
CA THR A 112 -11.27 2.92 -3.49
C THR A 112 -10.75 2.66 -4.91
N ARG A 113 -9.71 1.83 -5.05
CA ARG A 113 -9.16 1.45 -6.37
C ARG A 113 -10.22 0.75 -7.22
N HIS A 114 -10.99 -0.15 -6.64
CA HIS A 114 -12.05 -0.86 -7.35
C HIS A 114 -13.16 0.10 -7.79
N TYR A 115 -13.58 1.03 -6.90
CA TYR A 115 -14.57 2.05 -7.25
C TYR A 115 -14.11 2.89 -8.44
N TYR A 116 -12.95 3.52 -8.39
CA TYR A 116 -12.45 4.37 -9.48
C TYR A 116 -12.07 3.62 -10.76
N THR A 117 -11.92 2.31 -10.70
CA THR A 117 -11.69 1.48 -11.91
C THR A 117 -13.01 1.13 -12.60
N HIS A 118 -14.09 0.89 -11.85
CA HIS A 118 -15.35 0.34 -12.36
C HIS A 118 -16.56 1.24 -12.11
N TYR A 119 -16.43 2.27 -11.27
CA TYR A 119 -17.52 3.17 -10.84
C TYR A 119 -18.77 2.43 -10.35
N GLY A 120 -18.59 1.27 -9.70
CA GLY A 120 -19.70 0.45 -9.20
C GLY A 120 -20.30 1.04 -7.92
N GLU A 121 -21.62 1.31 -7.93
CA GLU A 121 -22.37 1.92 -6.81
C GLU A 121 -22.16 1.22 -5.47
N ALA A 122 -22.06 -0.11 -5.48
CA ALA A 122 -21.88 -0.92 -4.27
C ALA A 122 -20.60 -0.58 -3.46
N ARG A 123 -19.63 0.07 -4.06
CA ARG A 123 -18.36 0.47 -3.40
C ARG A 123 -18.18 1.97 -3.23
N GLU A 124 -19.12 2.74 -3.71
CA GLU A 124 -19.04 4.21 -3.64
C GLU A 124 -18.96 4.73 -2.20
N ALA A 125 -19.76 4.16 -1.30
CA ALA A 125 -19.79 4.54 0.11
C ALA A 125 -18.49 4.21 0.88
N ALA A 126 -17.74 3.19 0.41
CA ALA A 126 -16.48 2.78 1.01
C ALA A 126 -15.25 3.48 0.38
N ALA A 127 -15.42 4.16 -0.76
CA ALA A 127 -14.34 4.79 -1.48
C ALA A 127 -13.91 6.11 -0.83
N LEU A 128 -12.59 6.31 -0.72
CA LEU A 128 -12.01 7.58 -0.28
C LEU A 128 -12.23 8.66 -1.32
N LYS A 129 -12.60 9.86 -0.89
CA LYS A 129 -12.89 11.02 -1.73
C LYS A 129 -12.22 12.28 -1.17
N GLY A 130 -12.05 13.31 -1.99
CA GLY A 130 -11.53 14.60 -1.56
C GLY A 130 -10.21 14.51 -0.80
N ASN A 131 -10.14 15.11 0.38
CA ASN A 131 -8.92 15.15 1.20
C ASN A 131 -8.45 13.74 1.65
N ASP A 132 -9.36 12.82 1.92
CA ASP A 132 -9.00 11.46 2.31
C ASP A 132 -8.31 10.71 1.15
N LEU A 133 -8.75 10.94 -0.08
CA LEU A 133 -8.11 10.39 -1.28
C LEU A 133 -6.71 10.98 -1.49
N LEU A 134 -6.56 12.30 -1.31
CA LEU A 134 -5.26 12.97 -1.41
C LEU A 134 -4.28 12.43 -0.39
N GLN A 135 -4.73 12.30 0.86
CA GLN A 135 -3.92 11.72 1.93
C GLN A 135 -3.52 10.29 1.63
N ALA A 136 -4.46 9.45 1.19
CA ALA A 136 -4.18 8.08 0.85
C ALA A 136 -3.14 7.98 -0.27
N THR A 137 -3.27 8.83 -1.30
CA THR A 137 -2.31 8.91 -2.39
C THR A 137 -0.92 9.28 -1.89
N TYR A 138 -0.82 10.25 -0.99
CA TYR A 138 0.45 10.67 -0.39
C TYR A 138 1.12 9.52 0.39
N ILE A 139 0.36 8.82 1.25
CA ILE A 139 0.88 7.68 2.03
C ILE A 139 1.34 6.54 1.12
N LEU A 140 0.56 6.19 0.09
CA LEU A 140 0.95 5.16 -0.86
C LEU A 140 2.20 5.55 -1.66
N ARG A 141 2.37 6.83 -1.98
CA ARG A 141 3.59 7.34 -2.61
C ARG A 141 4.80 7.16 -1.71
N LEU A 142 4.71 7.53 -0.44
CA LEU A 142 5.79 7.33 0.53
C LEU A 142 6.14 5.84 0.69
N LEU A 143 5.13 4.97 0.71
CA LEU A 143 5.33 3.51 0.77
C LEU A 143 6.10 2.99 -0.46
N LEU A 144 5.72 3.46 -1.65
CA LEU A 144 6.43 3.10 -2.89
C LEU A 144 7.86 3.61 -2.89
N GLU A 145 8.08 4.87 -2.51
CA GLU A 145 9.41 5.49 -2.42
C GLU A 145 10.31 4.73 -1.43
N TYR A 146 9.76 4.33 -0.27
CA TYR A 146 10.48 3.51 0.69
C TYR A 146 11.01 2.22 0.06
N HIS A 147 10.13 1.44 -0.53
CA HIS A 147 10.51 0.14 -1.09
C HIS A 147 11.43 0.24 -2.31
N VAL A 148 11.23 1.23 -3.17
CA VAL A 148 12.11 1.49 -4.32
C VAL A 148 13.51 1.88 -3.83
N CYS A 149 13.62 2.78 -2.86
CA CYS A 149 14.90 3.16 -2.28
C CYS A 149 15.60 1.96 -1.61
N LEU A 150 14.85 1.12 -0.89
CA LEU A 150 15.38 -0.09 -0.27
C LEU A 150 16.03 -1.02 -1.30
N ILE A 151 15.37 -1.27 -2.44
CA ILE A 151 15.93 -2.09 -3.53
C ILE A 151 17.18 -1.46 -4.15
N LEU A 152 17.22 -0.13 -4.23
CA LEU A 152 18.39 0.61 -4.74
C LEU A 152 19.53 0.74 -3.72
N GLY A 153 19.39 0.19 -2.51
CA GLY A 153 20.38 0.32 -1.44
C GLY A 153 20.43 1.71 -0.81
N ILE A 154 19.39 2.54 -1.01
CA ILE A 154 19.30 3.91 -0.49
C ILE A 154 18.48 3.90 0.80
N ASN A 155 19.10 4.32 1.91
CA ASN A 155 18.38 4.50 3.17
C ASN A 155 17.65 5.87 3.19
N ASN A 156 16.32 5.83 3.09
CA ASN A 156 15.46 7.02 3.17
C ASN A 156 14.51 7.00 4.37
N THR A 157 14.68 6.10 5.32
CA THR A 157 13.78 5.88 6.47
C THR A 157 13.54 7.16 7.27
N ALA A 158 14.59 7.92 7.58
CA ALA A 158 14.46 9.18 8.33
C ALA A 158 13.64 10.23 7.59
N LYS A 159 13.82 10.35 6.26
CA LYS A 159 13.05 11.27 5.42
C LYS A 159 11.56 10.88 5.40
N ILE A 160 11.27 9.60 5.23
CA ILE A 160 9.89 9.08 5.23
C ILE A 160 9.23 9.30 6.61
N ALA A 161 9.93 8.98 7.71
CA ALA A 161 9.43 9.21 9.06
C ALA A 161 9.06 10.68 9.30
N HIS A 162 9.94 11.61 8.91
CA HIS A 162 9.67 13.04 9.00
C HIS A 162 8.44 13.45 8.18
N SER A 163 8.29 12.93 6.97
CA SER A 163 7.14 13.20 6.08
C SER A 163 5.83 12.69 6.67
N LEU A 164 5.81 11.51 7.29
CA LEU A 164 4.64 10.96 7.97
C LEU A 164 4.25 11.77 9.21
N GLN A 165 5.24 12.22 10.01
CA GLN A 165 4.98 13.08 11.16
C GLN A 165 4.40 14.44 10.77
N ALA A 166 4.92 15.08 9.72
CA ALA A 166 4.41 16.34 9.20
C ALA A 166 2.93 16.20 8.78
N GLN A 167 2.57 15.11 8.13
CA GLN A 167 1.19 14.81 7.73
C GLN A 167 0.26 14.65 8.95
N SER A 168 0.68 13.90 9.96
CA SER A 168 -0.08 13.70 11.20
C SER A 168 -0.35 15.00 11.95
N ASN A 169 0.63 15.90 12.00
CA ASN A 169 0.50 17.20 12.66
C ASN A 169 -0.45 18.15 11.89
N SER A 170 -0.42 18.14 10.57
CA SER A 170 -1.33 18.94 9.74
C SER A 170 -2.80 18.56 9.98
N GLN A 171 -3.10 17.29 10.22
CA GLN A 171 -4.46 16.83 10.51
C GLN A 171 -4.98 17.28 11.88
N LYS A 172 -4.10 17.30 12.90
CA LYS A 172 -4.49 17.75 14.26
C LYS A 172 -4.82 19.23 14.33
N ASN A 173 -4.27 20.03 13.41
CA ASN A 173 -4.50 21.49 13.35
C ASN A 173 -5.73 21.89 12.52
N CYS A 174 -6.35 20.94 11.81
CA CYS A 174 -7.56 21.16 11.00
C CYS A 174 -8.86 20.69 11.68
N ASN A 175 -8.77 20.07 12.86
CA ASN A 175 -9.89 19.69 13.72
C ASN A 175 -9.99 20.61 14.95
#